data_db9f67e4e6802e601aff9dc077479a1c
#
_entry.id   db9f67e4e6802e601aff9dc077479a1c
#
_cell.length_a   1.000
_cell.length_b   1.000
_cell.length_c   1.000
_cell.angle_alpha   90.00
_cell.angle_beta   90.00
_cell.angle_gamma   90.00
#
_symmetry.space_group_name_H-M   'P 1'
#
loop_
_entity.id
_entity.type
_entity.pdbx_description
1 polymer ?
#
loop_
_entity_poly.entity_id
_entity_poly.type
_entity_poly.pdbx_seq_one_letter_code
_entity_poly.pdbx_strand_id
1 'polypeptide(L)'
;MKQTKKVFSILVVLATVLLLFDLPNAPSIDTRIFGVHIKKDFKTRLGLDLAGGTQLTLEADMATIPQPDRKDSLESAKQVIERRVNFFGVSEPVIQSAMSAGVYRIVVELPGVTNTDEAIALVGQTAQLEFREYTSTATATESGLLIPTLENTASVGITGRDLKKSTLQFNSQTGEPEVGIQFTPDGSKKFADVTKKLIGKPLAIFLDDVVVTAPRVSSEIADGQAVITGSFTVDSAKQ
;
A
#
# COMPACT_ATOMS: atom_id res chain seq x y z
N MET A 1 31.38 -17.71 -50.24
CA MET A 1 31.98 -16.50 -49.66
C MET A 1 31.04 -15.27 -49.53
N LYS A 2 30.20 -14.91 -50.52
CA LYS A 2 29.28 -13.76 -50.38
C LYS A 2 28.16 -13.93 -49.33
N GLN A 3 27.63 -15.12 -49.16
CA GLN A 3 26.56 -15.38 -48.14
C GLN A 3 27.12 -15.37 -46.73
N THR A 4 28.30 -15.92 -46.48
CA THR A 4 28.93 -15.95 -45.16
C THR A 4 29.22 -14.53 -44.65
N LYS A 5 29.66 -13.62 -45.54
CA LYS A 5 29.87 -12.21 -45.18
C LYS A 5 28.55 -11.50 -44.81
N LYS A 6 27.44 -11.81 -45.52
CA LYS A 6 26.12 -11.24 -45.21
C LYS A 6 25.62 -11.72 -43.82
N VAL A 7 25.73 -13.04 -43.57
CA VAL A 7 25.34 -13.61 -42.26
C VAL A 7 26.18 -13.02 -41.14
N PHE A 8 27.49 -12.90 -41.33
CA PHE A 8 28.37 -12.26 -40.35
C PHE A 8 27.98 -10.82 -40.07
N SER A 9 27.71 -10.02 -41.13
CA SER A 9 27.27 -8.63 -40.98
C SER A 9 25.94 -8.53 -40.22
N ILE A 10 24.98 -9.41 -40.48
CA ILE A 10 23.68 -9.46 -39.77
C ILE A 10 23.91 -9.79 -38.28
N LEU A 11 24.77 -10.75 -37.97
CA LEU A 11 25.09 -11.13 -36.59
C LEU A 11 25.78 -9.97 -35.84
N VAL A 12 26.69 -9.24 -36.50
CA VAL A 12 27.35 -8.09 -35.89
C VAL A 12 26.34 -6.97 -35.62
N VAL A 13 25.46 -6.67 -36.56
CA VAL A 13 24.40 -5.67 -36.37
C VAL A 13 23.47 -6.07 -35.25
N LEU A 14 23.04 -7.33 -35.20
CA LEU A 14 22.18 -7.84 -34.14
C LEU A 14 22.85 -7.75 -32.76
N ALA A 15 24.13 -8.14 -32.69
CA ALA A 15 24.92 -8.04 -31.43
C ALA A 15 25.07 -6.58 -30.99
N THR A 16 25.32 -5.65 -31.91
CA THR A 16 25.44 -4.21 -31.62
C THR A 16 24.10 -3.65 -31.12
N VAL A 17 22.98 -4.03 -31.73
CA VAL A 17 21.65 -3.61 -31.32
C VAL A 17 21.34 -4.15 -29.90
N LEU A 18 21.61 -5.43 -29.61
CA LEU A 18 21.43 -6.01 -28.29
C LEU A 18 22.29 -5.31 -27.24
N LEU A 19 23.54 -4.98 -27.58
CA LEU A 19 24.46 -4.28 -26.68
C LEU A 19 24.00 -2.86 -26.36
N LEU A 20 23.34 -2.17 -27.30
CA LEU A 20 22.75 -0.85 -27.09
C LEU A 20 21.56 -0.90 -26.12
N PHE A 21 20.81 -2.00 -26.07
CA PHE A 21 19.73 -2.19 -25.13
C PHE A 21 20.18 -2.60 -23.72
N ASP A 22 21.42 -3.08 -23.58
CA ASP A 22 22.00 -3.49 -22.30
C ASP A 22 22.74 -2.35 -21.59
N LEU A 23 22.82 -1.17 -22.20
CA LEU A 23 23.44 0.01 -21.59
C LEU A 23 22.50 0.64 -20.53
N PRO A 24 23.07 1.19 -19.43
CA PRO A 24 22.27 1.80 -18.34
C PRO A 24 21.35 2.94 -18.79
N ASN A 25 21.62 3.55 -19.94
CA ASN A 25 20.81 4.59 -20.56
C ASN A 25 20.10 4.08 -21.83
N ALA A 26 19.69 2.82 -21.86
CA ALA A 26 18.99 2.26 -23.01
C ALA A 26 17.74 3.09 -23.37
N PRO A 27 17.48 3.33 -24.66
CA PRO A 27 16.31 4.09 -25.08
C PRO A 27 15.02 3.33 -24.72
N SER A 28 14.04 4.04 -24.16
CA SER A 28 12.70 3.48 -23.96
C SER A 28 12.04 3.24 -25.32
N ILE A 29 11.41 2.09 -25.50
CA ILE A 29 10.58 1.82 -26.67
C ILE A 29 9.19 2.38 -26.40
N ASP A 30 8.82 3.44 -27.11
CA ASP A 30 7.48 4.00 -27.12
C ASP A 30 6.98 3.96 -28.57
N THR A 31 6.27 2.90 -28.92
CA THR A 31 5.79 2.72 -30.30
C THR A 31 4.37 2.16 -30.35
N ARG A 32 3.65 2.50 -31.39
CA ARG A 32 2.32 1.97 -31.68
C ARG A 32 2.41 0.98 -32.84
N ILE A 33 2.12 -0.29 -32.56
CA ILE A 33 2.09 -1.36 -33.57
C ILE A 33 0.65 -1.91 -33.60
N PHE A 34 0.03 -1.88 -34.78
CA PHE A 34 -1.36 -2.37 -34.98
C PHE A 34 -2.41 -1.80 -33.99
N GLY A 35 -2.27 -0.51 -33.60
CA GLY A 35 -3.21 0.13 -32.67
C GLY A 35 -2.93 -0.14 -31.20
N VAL A 36 -1.97 -1.01 -30.87
CA VAL A 36 -1.53 -1.26 -29.50
C VAL A 36 -0.35 -0.37 -29.17
N HIS A 37 -0.50 0.41 -28.08
CA HIS A 37 0.57 1.27 -27.56
C HIS A 37 1.50 0.43 -26.68
N ILE A 38 2.74 0.21 -27.12
CA ILE A 38 3.77 -0.54 -26.38
C ILE A 38 4.77 0.48 -25.85
N LYS A 39 4.73 0.70 -24.54
CA LYS A 39 5.72 1.48 -23.82
C LYS A 39 6.51 0.55 -22.90
N LYS A 40 7.81 0.40 -23.15
CA LYS A 40 8.69 -0.42 -22.32
C LYS A 40 10.00 0.32 -22.06
N ASP A 41 10.25 0.56 -20.77
CA ASP A 41 11.53 1.09 -20.27
C ASP A 41 12.48 -0.06 -19.98
N PHE A 42 13.70 0.01 -20.52
CA PHE A 42 14.77 -0.96 -20.32
C PHE A 42 15.82 -0.44 -19.32
N LYS A 43 15.38 0.33 -18.32
CA LYS A 43 16.30 0.78 -17.26
C LYS A 43 16.82 -0.41 -16.47
N THR A 44 18.14 -0.59 -16.49
CA THR A 44 18.81 -1.57 -15.63
C THR A 44 18.67 -1.14 -14.18
N ARG A 45 18.10 -1.99 -13.35
CA ARG A 45 18.01 -1.74 -11.91
C ARG A 45 19.36 -2.05 -11.30
N LEU A 46 20.00 -1.04 -10.73
CA LEU A 46 21.22 -1.21 -9.98
C LEU A 46 20.86 -1.77 -8.59
N GLY A 47 21.50 -2.87 -8.21
CA GLY A 47 21.38 -3.39 -6.85
C GLY A 47 21.92 -2.40 -5.81
N LEU A 48 21.57 -2.62 -4.55
CA LEU A 48 21.95 -1.77 -3.41
C LEU A 48 23.47 -1.54 -3.33
N ASP A 49 24.26 -2.54 -3.74
CA ASP A 49 25.74 -2.49 -3.76
C ASP A 49 26.29 -1.42 -4.72
N LEU A 50 25.58 -1.12 -5.79
CA LEU A 50 25.98 -0.14 -6.80
C LEU A 50 25.28 1.22 -6.65
N ALA A 51 24.03 1.20 -6.20
CA ALA A 51 23.24 2.42 -5.99
C ALA A 51 23.55 3.08 -4.63
N GLY A 52 24.07 2.32 -3.68
CA GLY A 52 24.14 2.69 -2.27
C GLY A 52 22.75 2.69 -1.62
N GLY A 53 22.66 2.57 -0.32
CA GLY A 53 21.40 2.58 0.40
C GLY A 53 21.43 1.75 1.67
N THR A 54 20.27 1.53 2.26
CA THR A 54 20.09 0.78 3.51
C THR A 54 19.24 -0.45 3.28
N GLN A 55 19.66 -1.60 3.81
CA GLN A 55 18.87 -2.81 3.92
C GLN A 55 18.47 -3.03 5.37
N LEU A 56 17.17 -3.17 5.61
CA LEU A 56 16.62 -3.49 6.92
C LEU A 56 15.98 -4.88 6.87
N THR A 57 16.18 -5.66 7.93
CA THR A 57 15.48 -6.92 8.13
C THR A 57 14.63 -6.81 9.40
N LEU A 58 13.33 -6.80 9.23
CA LEU A 58 12.36 -6.72 10.32
C LEU A 58 11.88 -8.13 10.65
N GLU A 59 11.86 -8.47 11.92
CA GLU A 59 11.25 -9.70 12.40
C GLU A 59 9.88 -9.41 12.97
N ALA A 60 8.86 -10.12 12.47
CA ALA A 60 7.49 -9.94 12.88
C ALA A 60 7.18 -10.81 14.11
N ASP A 61 6.71 -10.19 15.20
CA ASP A 61 6.21 -10.91 16.37
C ASP A 61 4.84 -11.54 16.04
N MET A 62 4.85 -12.86 15.91
CA MET A 62 3.65 -13.65 15.60
C MET A 62 3.07 -14.37 16.82
N ALA A 63 3.50 -14.02 18.05
CA ALA A 63 3.11 -14.74 19.26
C ALA A 63 1.60 -14.73 19.50
N THR A 64 0.94 -13.61 19.22
CA THR A 64 -0.50 -13.41 19.40
C THR A 64 -1.35 -13.76 18.20
N ILE A 65 -0.74 -14.07 17.05
CA ILE A 65 -1.43 -14.31 15.77
C ILE A 65 -1.63 -15.83 15.58
N PRO A 66 -2.88 -16.29 15.36
CA PRO A 66 -3.16 -17.69 15.04
C PRO A 66 -2.38 -18.15 13.82
N GLN A 67 -1.92 -19.41 13.83
CA GLN A 67 -1.04 -19.93 12.78
C GLN A 67 -1.60 -19.81 11.35
N PRO A 68 -2.88 -20.07 11.08
CA PRO A 68 -3.45 -19.90 9.75
C PRO A 68 -3.42 -18.44 9.25
N ASP A 69 -3.46 -17.45 10.14
CA ASP A 69 -3.53 -16.03 9.79
C ASP A 69 -2.15 -15.35 9.65
N ARG A 70 -1.07 -16.03 10.08
CA ARG A 70 0.29 -15.45 10.14
C ARG A 70 0.83 -15.01 8.79
N LYS A 71 0.59 -15.79 7.75
CA LYS A 71 1.05 -15.46 6.40
C LYS A 71 0.35 -14.21 5.87
N ASP A 72 -0.94 -14.13 6.05
CA ASP A 72 -1.74 -12.98 5.60
C ASP A 72 -1.39 -11.72 6.40
N SER A 73 -1.14 -11.87 7.70
CA SER A 73 -0.66 -10.76 8.55
C SER A 73 0.71 -10.24 8.13
N LEU A 74 1.64 -11.15 7.75
CA LEU A 74 2.96 -10.77 7.25
C LEU A 74 2.85 -10.01 5.92
N GLU A 75 1.99 -10.47 5.02
CA GLU A 75 1.77 -9.83 3.72
C GLU A 75 1.10 -8.46 3.88
N SER A 76 0.15 -8.33 4.80
CA SER A 76 -0.46 -7.04 5.15
C SER A 76 0.58 -6.06 5.70
N ALA A 77 1.45 -6.51 6.61
CA ALA A 77 2.53 -5.67 7.15
C ALA A 77 3.50 -5.22 6.05
N LYS A 78 3.85 -6.12 5.12
CA LYS A 78 4.68 -5.79 3.96
C LYS A 78 4.03 -4.70 3.11
N GLN A 79 2.73 -4.81 2.81
CA GLN A 79 2.01 -3.82 2.00
C GLN A 79 1.96 -2.44 2.67
N VAL A 80 1.80 -2.39 3.99
CA VAL A 80 1.85 -1.13 4.75
C VAL A 80 3.22 -0.47 4.62
N ILE A 81 4.31 -1.25 4.77
CA ILE A 81 5.68 -0.76 4.61
C ILE A 81 5.90 -0.25 3.18
N GLU A 82 5.44 -1.00 2.18
CA GLU A 82 5.57 -0.64 0.76
C GLU A 82 4.87 0.69 0.44
N ARG A 83 3.64 0.88 0.93
CA ARG A 83 2.91 2.14 0.77
C ARG A 83 3.66 3.30 1.41
N ARG A 84 4.16 3.12 2.63
CA ARG A 84 4.87 4.15 3.38
C ARG A 84 6.16 4.57 2.67
N VAL A 85 6.97 3.60 2.26
CA VAL A 85 8.21 3.83 1.52
C VAL A 85 7.95 4.55 0.19
N ASN A 86 6.90 4.16 -0.54
CA ASN A 86 6.48 4.82 -1.78
C ASN A 86 6.00 6.26 -1.54
N PHE A 87 5.28 6.51 -0.44
CA PHE A 87 4.81 7.86 -0.07
C PHE A 87 5.97 8.83 0.20
N PHE A 88 7.04 8.33 0.81
CA PHE A 88 8.25 9.13 1.06
C PHE A 88 9.14 9.30 -0.19
N GLY A 89 8.74 8.75 -1.32
CA GLY A 89 9.41 8.98 -2.59
C GLY A 89 10.75 8.24 -2.76
N VAL A 90 10.97 7.17 -2.00
CA VAL A 90 12.14 6.31 -2.21
C VAL A 90 12.02 5.64 -3.58
N SER A 91 13.03 5.86 -4.41
CA SER A 91 13.04 5.30 -5.77
C SER A 91 13.30 3.80 -5.75
N GLU A 92 12.37 3.04 -6.35
CA GLU A 92 12.50 1.60 -6.59
C GLU A 92 12.87 0.75 -5.34
N PRO A 93 12.13 0.85 -4.21
CA PRO A 93 12.37 0.02 -3.04
C PRO A 93 12.09 -1.45 -3.36
N VAL A 94 12.85 -2.36 -2.72
CA VAL A 94 12.59 -3.80 -2.80
C VAL A 94 12.11 -4.27 -1.43
N ILE A 95 10.88 -4.77 -1.35
CA ILE A 95 10.28 -5.24 -0.11
C ILE A 95 9.82 -6.69 -0.29
N GLN A 96 10.38 -7.58 0.51
CA GLN A 96 10.13 -9.02 0.39
C GLN A 96 9.77 -9.63 1.74
N SER A 97 8.79 -10.53 1.75
CA SER A 97 8.49 -11.37 2.90
C SER A 97 9.32 -12.65 2.84
N ALA A 98 9.90 -13.04 3.97
CA ALA A 98 10.68 -14.26 4.12
C ALA A 98 10.16 -15.07 5.32
N MET A 99 9.99 -16.37 5.12
CA MET A 99 9.59 -17.30 6.17
C MET A 99 10.58 -18.45 6.23
N SER A 100 11.20 -18.66 7.37
CA SER A 100 12.14 -19.75 7.58
C SER A 100 12.07 -20.25 9.01
N ALA A 101 11.94 -21.55 9.19
CA ALA A 101 11.93 -22.22 10.51
C ALA A 101 10.94 -21.61 11.53
N GLY A 102 9.77 -21.13 11.06
CA GLY A 102 8.76 -20.51 11.92
C GLY A 102 9.03 -19.03 12.27
N VAL A 103 10.11 -18.46 11.74
CA VAL A 103 10.41 -17.03 11.86
C VAL A 103 9.90 -16.30 10.63
N TYR A 104 9.21 -15.20 10.87
CA TYR A 104 8.58 -14.36 9.85
C TYR A 104 9.33 -13.05 9.74
N ARG A 105 9.82 -12.70 8.56
CA ARG A 105 10.64 -11.50 8.33
C ARG A 105 10.17 -10.73 7.12
N ILE A 106 10.41 -9.43 7.14
CA ILE A 106 10.29 -8.54 5.99
C ILE A 106 11.66 -7.93 5.75
N VAL A 107 12.19 -8.14 4.55
CA VAL A 107 13.44 -7.53 4.09
C VAL A 107 13.06 -6.31 3.26
N VAL A 108 13.62 -5.17 3.62
CA VAL A 108 13.35 -3.86 3.00
C VAL A 108 14.67 -3.30 2.51
N GLU A 109 14.79 -3.10 1.19
CA GLU A 109 15.92 -2.44 0.57
C GLU A 109 15.50 -1.05 0.11
N LEU A 110 16.22 -0.04 0.57
CA LEU A 110 15.94 1.38 0.34
C LEU A 110 17.12 2.01 -0.41
N PRO A 111 17.12 1.95 -1.75
CA PRO A 111 18.17 2.58 -2.55
C PRO A 111 18.19 4.10 -2.32
N GLY A 112 19.38 4.67 -2.19
CA GLY A 112 19.57 6.10 -1.97
C GLY A 112 19.37 6.58 -0.53
N VAL A 113 18.80 5.79 0.36
CA VAL A 113 18.67 6.10 1.79
C VAL A 113 19.90 5.59 2.52
N THR A 114 20.87 6.46 2.79
CA THR A 114 22.14 6.11 3.43
C THR A 114 22.12 6.22 4.95
N ASN A 115 21.15 6.98 5.49
CA ASN A 115 20.98 7.15 6.93
C ASN A 115 20.11 6.02 7.50
N THR A 116 20.72 5.15 8.30
CA THR A 116 20.03 4.00 8.90
C THR A 116 18.93 4.41 9.88
N ASP A 117 19.10 5.49 10.64
CA ASP A 117 18.10 5.96 11.59
C ASP A 117 16.86 6.49 10.86
N GLU A 118 17.05 7.18 9.74
CA GLU A 118 15.96 7.62 8.87
C GLU A 118 15.22 6.43 8.26
N ALA A 119 15.95 5.43 7.78
CA ALA A 119 15.37 4.20 7.27
C ALA A 119 14.54 3.45 8.33
N ILE A 120 15.05 3.36 9.58
CA ILE A 120 14.33 2.75 10.69
C ILE A 120 13.08 3.58 11.05
N ALA A 121 13.17 4.90 11.10
CA ALA A 121 12.02 5.77 11.36
C ALA A 121 10.94 5.63 10.30
N LEU A 122 11.35 5.48 9.03
CA LEU A 122 10.45 5.31 7.90
C LEU A 122 9.66 3.99 7.97
N VAL A 123 10.35 2.89 8.31
CA VAL A 123 9.82 1.53 8.21
C VAL A 123 9.31 1.01 9.56
N GLY A 124 9.92 1.45 10.67
CA GLY A 124 9.73 0.88 12.00
C GLY A 124 8.45 1.32 12.73
N GLN A 125 7.71 2.29 12.22
CA GLN A 125 6.44 2.69 12.83
C GLN A 125 5.36 1.66 12.52
N THR A 126 4.60 1.24 13.54
CA THR A 126 3.38 0.44 13.32
C THR A 126 2.33 1.31 12.64
N ALA A 127 1.64 0.76 11.66
CA ALA A 127 0.55 1.45 10.99
C ALA A 127 -0.49 1.93 12.01
N GLN A 128 -0.82 3.22 11.96
CA GLN A 128 -1.80 3.82 12.87
C GLN A 128 -3.12 4.02 12.12
N LEU A 129 -4.07 3.14 12.41
CA LEU A 129 -5.44 3.33 11.95
C LEU A 129 -6.18 4.21 12.95
N GLU A 130 -6.79 5.28 12.47
CA GLU A 130 -7.62 6.19 13.26
C GLU A 130 -8.96 6.44 12.60
N PHE A 131 -10.01 6.48 13.42
CA PHE A 131 -11.32 6.99 13.03
C PHE A 131 -11.45 8.43 13.54
N ARG A 132 -11.91 9.33 12.66
CA ARG A 132 -11.97 10.77 12.95
C ARG A 132 -13.29 11.37 12.51
N GLU A 133 -13.86 12.23 13.36
CA GLU A 133 -15.05 13.03 13.04
C GLU A 133 -14.66 14.42 12.52
N TYR A 134 -15.49 15.00 11.65
CA TYR A 134 -15.27 16.38 11.21
C TYR A 134 -15.51 17.38 12.34
N THR A 135 -14.61 18.34 12.48
CA THR A 135 -14.78 19.46 13.40
C THR A 135 -15.72 20.52 12.81
N SER A 136 -16.23 21.42 13.67
CA SER A 136 -17.08 22.52 13.23
C SER A 136 -16.36 23.53 12.32
N THR A 137 -15.04 23.48 12.25
CA THR A 137 -14.20 24.33 11.37
C THR A 137 -14.02 23.74 9.97
N ALA A 138 -14.56 22.53 9.70
CA ALA A 138 -14.47 21.91 8.40
C ALA A 138 -15.23 22.76 7.37
N THR A 139 -14.49 23.36 6.45
CA THR A 139 -15.05 24.14 5.33
C THR A 139 -15.08 23.25 4.09
N ALA A 140 -16.22 23.26 3.38
CA ALA A 140 -16.31 22.61 2.08
C ALA A 140 -15.35 23.30 1.10
N THR A 141 -14.74 22.53 0.21
CA THR A 141 -14.02 23.09 -0.95
C THR A 141 -14.99 23.87 -1.85
N GLU A 142 -14.47 24.68 -2.77
CA GLU A 142 -15.27 25.38 -3.79
C GLU A 142 -16.22 24.45 -4.57
N SER A 143 -15.87 23.15 -4.65
CA SER A 143 -16.70 22.09 -5.25
C SER A 143 -17.77 21.52 -4.30
N GLY A 144 -17.89 22.03 -3.08
CA GLY A 144 -18.83 21.52 -2.07
C GLY A 144 -18.41 20.17 -1.44
N LEU A 145 -17.25 19.64 -1.76
CA LEU A 145 -16.72 18.41 -1.20
C LEU A 145 -15.93 18.70 0.08
N LEU A 146 -16.26 18.00 1.17
CA LEU A 146 -15.44 17.99 2.39
C LEU A 146 -14.36 16.92 2.24
N ILE A 147 -13.13 17.36 1.96
CA ILE A 147 -11.97 16.45 1.98
C ILE A 147 -11.47 16.38 3.43
N PRO A 148 -11.44 15.18 4.04
CA PRO A 148 -10.93 15.04 5.40
C PRO A 148 -9.42 15.27 5.45
N THR A 149 -8.99 16.10 6.40
CA THR A 149 -7.59 16.36 6.72
C THR A 149 -7.40 16.24 8.24
N LEU A 150 -6.18 16.16 8.71
CA LEU A 150 -5.89 16.15 10.15
C LEU A 150 -6.37 17.45 10.85
N GLU A 151 -6.35 18.58 10.14
CA GLU A 151 -6.72 19.89 10.68
C GLU A 151 -8.23 20.05 10.83
N ASN A 152 -9.03 19.47 9.90
CA ASN A 152 -10.48 19.62 9.90
C ASN A 152 -11.21 18.42 10.50
N THR A 153 -10.47 17.47 11.08
CA THR A 153 -11.02 16.29 11.75
C THR A 153 -10.41 16.09 13.13
N ALA A 154 -11.15 15.45 14.03
CA ALA A 154 -10.70 15.11 15.38
C ALA A 154 -10.82 13.60 15.59
N SER A 155 -9.85 12.98 16.29
CA SER A 155 -9.89 11.56 16.63
C SER A 155 -11.10 11.24 17.52
N VAL A 156 -11.80 10.16 17.20
CA VAL A 156 -12.91 9.65 18.03
C VAL A 156 -12.44 8.59 19.04
N GLY A 157 -11.12 8.38 19.18
CA GLY A 157 -10.53 7.44 20.13
C GLY A 157 -10.67 5.97 19.74
N ILE A 158 -10.99 5.69 18.48
CA ILE A 158 -10.99 4.34 17.91
C ILE A 158 -9.76 4.20 17.03
N THR A 159 -8.98 3.16 17.30
CA THR A 159 -7.69 2.89 16.66
C THR A 159 -7.60 1.43 16.19
N GLY A 160 -6.52 1.05 15.55
CA GLY A 160 -6.26 -0.34 15.15
C GLY A 160 -6.30 -1.34 16.32
N ARG A 161 -6.07 -0.91 17.57
CA ARG A 161 -6.16 -1.76 18.76
C ARG A 161 -7.59 -2.19 19.09
N ASP A 162 -8.58 -1.43 18.65
CA ASP A 162 -10.00 -1.70 18.83
C ASP A 162 -10.51 -2.68 17.76
N LEU A 163 -9.71 -2.99 16.75
CA LEU A 163 -10.02 -3.96 15.70
C LEU A 163 -9.57 -5.36 16.09
N LYS A 164 -10.42 -6.34 15.84
CA LYS A 164 -10.10 -7.77 15.96
C LYS A 164 -9.62 -8.34 14.62
N LYS A 165 -10.27 -7.95 13.53
CA LYS A 165 -9.99 -8.45 12.19
C LYS A 165 -10.54 -7.50 11.13
N SER A 166 -9.83 -7.39 10.00
CA SER A 166 -10.35 -6.85 8.76
C SER A 166 -10.28 -7.91 7.66
N THR A 167 -11.23 -7.91 6.73
CA THR A 167 -11.30 -8.89 5.63
C THR A 167 -11.80 -8.23 4.37
N LEU A 168 -11.14 -8.54 3.25
CA LEU A 168 -11.69 -8.22 1.95
C LEU A 168 -12.92 -9.11 1.71
N GLN A 169 -14.01 -8.49 1.32
CA GLN A 169 -15.22 -9.17 0.86
C GLN A 169 -15.76 -8.49 -0.40
N PHE A 170 -16.70 -9.14 -1.06
CA PHE A 170 -17.31 -8.59 -2.25
C PHE A 170 -18.81 -8.39 -2.00
N ASN A 171 -19.31 -7.24 -2.39
CA ASN A 171 -20.73 -6.95 -2.34
C ASN A 171 -21.49 -7.97 -3.18
N SER A 172 -22.44 -8.66 -2.58
CA SER A 172 -23.19 -9.74 -3.24
C SER A 172 -24.10 -9.25 -4.38
N GLN A 173 -24.42 -7.94 -4.42
CA GLN A 173 -25.30 -7.35 -5.43
C GLN A 173 -24.51 -6.67 -6.55
N THR A 174 -23.44 -5.96 -6.22
CA THR A 174 -22.66 -5.18 -7.21
C THR A 174 -21.37 -5.87 -7.64
N GLY A 175 -20.87 -6.84 -6.85
CA GLY A 175 -19.57 -7.48 -7.06
C GLY A 175 -18.38 -6.58 -6.72
N GLU A 176 -18.63 -5.39 -6.19
CA GLU A 176 -17.56 -4.47 -5.82
C GLU A 176 -16.84 -4.91 -4.55
N PRO A 177 -15.51 -4.68 -4.45
CA PRO A 177 -14.75 -5.00 -3.26
C PRO A 177 -15.12 -4.06 -2.11
N GLU A 178 -15.30 -4.63 -0.93
CA GLU A 178 -15.63 -3.97 0.32
C GLU A 178 -14.70 -4.47 1.42
N VAL A 179 -14.50 -3.68 2.47
CA VAL A 179 -13.71 -4.07 3.64
C VAL A 179 -14.64 -4.34 4.81
N GLY A 180 -14.74 -5.62 5.20
CA GLY A 180 -15.40 -6.03 6.43
C GLY A 180 -14.49 -5.81 7.63
N ILE A 181 -14.98 -5.13 8.65
CA ILE A 181 -14.27 -4.88 9.91
C ILE A 181 -15.00 -5.57 11.05
N GLN A 182 -14.25 -6.25 11.90
CA GLN A 182 -14.73 -6.80 13.16
C GLN A 182 -13.97 -6.15 14.30
N PHE A 183 -14.70 -5.59 15.26
CA PHE A 183 -14.15 -4.94 16.44
C PHE A 183 -13.94 -5.93 17.60
N THR A 184 -13.04 -5.57 18.51
CA THR A 184 -12.96 -6.19 19.83
C THR A 184 -14.21 -5.86 20.65
N PRO A 185 -14.51 -6.56 21.76
CA PRO A 185 -15.68 -6.23 22.59
C PRO A 185 -15.71 -4.77 23.10
N ASP A 186 -14.53 -4.21 23.43
CA ASP A 186 -14.44 -2.82 23.87
C ASP A 186 -14.49 -1.85 22.67
N GLY A 187 -13.87 -2.21 21.54
CA GLY A 187 -13.99 -1.48 20.28
C GLY A 187 -15.44 -1.38 19.79
N SER A 188 -16.22 -2.47 19.91
CA SER A 188 -17.65 -2.50 19.56
C SER A 188 -18.46 -1.46 20.33
N LYS A 189 -18.24 -1.34 21.65
CA LYS A 189 -18.93 -0.35 22.48
C LYS A 189 -18.61 1.07 22.03
N LYS A 190 -17.32 1.38 21.87
CA LYS A 190 -16.87 2.69 21.37
C LYS A 190 -17.45 2.99 20.01
N PHE A 191 -17.45 2.00 19.09
CA PHE A 191 -17.94 2.19 17.73
C PHE A 191 -19.46 2.40 17.70
N ALA A 192 -20.22 1.71 18.56
CA ALA A 192 -21.66 1.95 18.71
C ALA A 192 -21.95 3.39 19.16
N ASP A 193 -21.24 3.89 20.19
CA ASP A 193 -21.40 5.26 20.67
C ASP A 193 -21.07 6.30 19.60
N VAL A 194 -19.95 6.10 18.87
CA VAL A 194 -19.52 6.98 17.80
C VAL A 194 -20.51 6.97 16.63
N THR A 195 -20.92 5.79 16.17
CA THR A 195 -21.86 5.69 15.03
C THR A 195 -23.23 6.24 15.39
N LYS A 196 -23.71 6.04 16.63
CA LYS A 196 -24.95 6.66 17.12
C LYS A 196 -24.89 8.19 17.10
N LYS A 197 -23.77 8.77 17.53
CA LYS A 197 -23.54 10.24 17.53
C LYS A 197 -23.46 10.81 16.11
N LEU A 198 -22.92 10.01 15.17
CA LEU A 198 -22.59 10.46 13.81
C LEU A 198 -23.58 9.99 12.73
N ILE A 199 -24.78 9.52 13.10
CA ILE A 199 -25.81 9.15 12.11
C ILE A 199 -26.04 10.29 11.12
N GLY A 200 -25.97 9.99 9.82
CA GLY A 200 -26.10 10.94 8.73
C GLY A 200 -24.85 11.81 8.46
N LYS A 201 -23.79 11.68 9.26
CA LYS A 201 -22.52 12.41 9.10
C LYS A 201 -21.44 11.48 8.56
N PRO A 202 -20.39 12.03 7.90
CA PRO A 202 -19.24 11.23 7.49
C PRO A 202 -18.34 10.91 8.69
N LEU A 203 -17.78 9.70 8.68
CA LEU A 203 -16.74 9.23 9.59
C LEU A 203 -15.50 8.94 8.77
N ALA A 204 -14.45 9.75 8.94
CA ALA A 204 -13.21 9.63 8.20
C ALA A 204 -12.32 8.53 8.80
N ILE A 205 -11.71 7.75 7.93
CA ILE A 205 -10.77 6.68 8.29
C ILE A 205 -9.41 7.05 7.75
N PHE A 206 -8.43 7.15 8.63
CA PHE A 206 -7.05 7.47 8.32
C PHE A 206 -6.15 6.27 8.61
N LEU A 207 -5.14 6.11 7.78
CA LEU A 207 -4.04 5.17 7.99
C LEU A 207 -2.73 5.94 7.81
N ASP A 208 -1.90 5.99 8.85
CA ASP A 208 -0.64 6.77 8.88
C ASP A 208 -0.84 8.23 8.43
N ASP A 209 -1.85 8.90 9.03
CA ASP A 209 -2.23 10.28 8.72
C ASP A 209 -2.75 10.55 7.30
N VAL A 210 -2.84 9.51 6.46
CA VAL A 210 -3.41 9.58 5.11
C VAL A 210 -4.87 9.12 5.14
N VAL A 211 -5.76 9.90 4.55
CA VAL A 211 -7.16 9.51 4.43
C VAL A 211 -7.34 8.31 3.51
N VAL A 212 -8.00 7.27 4.01
CA VAL A 212 -8.37 6.09 3.22
C VAL A 212 -9.74 6.29 2.60
N THR A 213 -10.73 6.68 3.43
CA THR A 213 -12.11 6.93 3.01
C THR A 213 -12.86 7.71 4.09
N ALA A 214 -14.03 8.25 3.76
CA ALA A 214 -14.90 8.95 4.70
C ALA A 214 -16.37 8.60 4.42
N PRO A 215 -16.80 7.35 4.70
CA PRO A 215 -18.17 6.92 4.48
C PRO A 215 -19.14 7.66 5.40
N ARG A 216 -20.39 7.80 4.94
CA ARG A 216 -21.48 8.35 5.75
C ARG A 216 -22.05 7.25 6.64
N VAL A 217 -22.19 7.54 7.93
CA VAL A 217 -22.82 6.63 8.88
C VAL A 217 -24.32 6.56 8.63
N SER A 218 -24.85 5.40 8.28
CA SER A 218 -26.28 5.21 7.98
C SER A 218 -27.12 4.91 9.23
N SER A 219 -26.55 4.18 10.19
CA SER A 219 -27.22 3.77 11.43
C SER A 219 -26.20 3.47 12.53
N GLU A 220 -26.68 3.35 13.77
CA GLU A 220 -25.88 2.82 14.89
C GLU A 220 -25.43 1.39 14.56
N ILE A 221 -24.15 1.06 14.81
CA ILE A 221 -23.57 -0.26 14.60
C ILE A 221 -23.14 -0.81 15.97
N ALA A 222 -23.99 -1.63 16.56
CA ALA A 222 -23.80 -2.16 17.91
C ALA A 222 -23.28 -3.61 17.95
N ASP A 223 -23.34 -4.33 16.84
CA ASP A 223 -22.95 -5.74 16.73
C ASP A 223 -21.43 -5.95 16.60
N GLY A 224 -20.66 -4.85 16.50
CA GLY A 224 -19.21 -4.89 16.36
C GLY A 224 -18.73 -5.35 15.01
N GLN A 225 -19.59 -5.33 13.98
CA GLN A 225 -19.26 -5.62 12.62
C GLN A 225 -19.63 -4.43 11.74
N ALA A 226 -18.73 -3.99 10.89
CA ALA A 226 -18.95 -2.92 9.95
C ALA A 226 -18.46 -3.31 8.57
N VAL A 227 -19.10 -2.76 7.55
CA VAL A 227 -18.64 -2.87 6.16
C VAL A 227 -18.32 -1.47 5.66
N ILE A 228 -17.09 -1.29 5.23
CA ILE A 228 -16.66 -0.06 4.57
C ILE A 228 -16.87 -0.25 3.10
N THR A 229 -17.82 0.52 2.54
CA THR A 229 -18.05 0.63 1.12
C THR A 229 -17.33 1.84 0.56
N GLY A 230 -16.88 1.76 -0.67
CA GLY A 230 -16.18 2.85 -1.35
C GLY A 230 -15.72 2.44 -2.73
N SER A 231 -15.05 3.34 -3.44
CA SER A 231 -14.47 3.02 -4.76
C SER A 231 -13.16 2.26 -4.58
N PHE A 232 -13.24 1.06 -4.00
CA PHE A 232 -12.07 0.20 -3.80
C PHE A 232 -11.78 -0.63 -5.04
N THR A 233 -10.51 -0.77 -5.36
CA THR A 233 -10.00 -1.88 -6.17
C THR A 233 -9.70 -3.06 -5.24
N VAL A 234 -9.55 -4.28 -5.80
CA VAL A 234 -9.15 -5.46 -5.01
C VAL A 234 -7.84 -5.20 -4.26
N ASP A 235 -6.91 -4.49 -4.90
CA ASP A 235 -5.61 -4.19 -4.31
C ASP A 235 -5.72 -3.14 -3.20
N SER A 236 -6.53 -2.08 -3.38
CA SER A 236 -6.73 -1.06 -2.34
C SER A 236 -7.54 -1.57 -1.14
N ALA A 237 -8.42 -2.54 -1.34
CA ALA A 237 -9.22 -3.13 -0.25
C ALA A 237 -8.46 -4.20 0.56
N LYS A 238 -7.37 -4.75 0.02
CA LYS A 238 -6.45 -5.65 0.75
C LYS A 238 -5.44 -4.92 1.63
N GLN A 239 -5.21 -3.67 1.35
CA GLN A 239 -4.31 -2.79 2.11
C GLN A 239 -4.96 -2.35 3.42
#